data_5f6101ee22cd9a4436b0aed900afc3d2
#
_entry.id   5f6101ee22cd9a4436b0aed900afc3d2
#
_cell.length_a   1.000
_cell.length_b   1.000
_cell.length_c   1.000
_cell.angle_alpha   90.00
_cell.angle_beta   90.00
_cell.angle_gamma   90.00
#
_symmetry.space_group_name_H-M   'P 1'
#
loop_
_entity.id
_entity.type
_entity.pdbx_description
1 polymer ?
#
loop_
_entity_poly.entity_id
_entity_poly.type
_entity_poly.pdbx_seq_one_letter_code
_entity_poly.pdbx_strand_id
1 'polypeptide(L)' 'LNTDDVEAMSLVQIYLDAVTHQVITSEELAFMAGNHDHFDRTEQKLSARLEQLISVGSISVGAR' A
#
# COMPACT_ATOMS: atom_id res chain seq x y z
N LEU A 1 -10.92 -7.92 -19.05
CA LEU A 1 -10.40 -6.65 -19.28
C LEU A 1 -9.96 -5.98 -17.99
N ASN A 2 -10.86 -5.42 -17.29
CA ASN A 2 -10.53 -4.73 -16.06
C ASN A 2 -10.55 -5.63 -14.86
N THR A 3 -10.78 -6.88 -15.10
CA THR A 3 -10.79 -7.86 -14.02
C THR A 3 -9.47 -7.87 -13.29
N ASP A 4 -8.39 -7.75 -14.04
CA ASP A 4 -7.08 -7.75 -13.43
C ASP A 4 -6.90 -6.56 -12.50
N ASP A 5 -7.42 -5.41 -12.90
CA ASP A 5 -7.32 -4.22 -12.08
C ASP A 5 -8.12 -4.36 -10.80
N VAL A 6 -9.24 -5.06 -10.90
CA VAL A 6 -10.11 -5.26 -9.74
C VAL A 6 -9.50 -6.25 -8.77
N GLU A 7 -8.91 -7.31 -9.30
CA GLU A 7 -8.42 -8.40 -8.47
C GLU A 7 -7.02 -8.18 -7.98
N ALA A 8 -6.19 -7.60 -8.82
CA ALA A 8 -4.78 -7.46 -8.50
C ALA A 8 -4.57 -6.19 -7.69
N MET A 9 -4.13 -6.36 -6.47
CA MET A 9 -3.66 -5.22 -5.70
C MET A 9 -2.35 -4.74 -6.28
N SER A 10 -2.26 -3.45 -6.47
CA SER A 10 -1.06 -2.80 -6.93
C SER A 10 -0.53 -1.92 -5.82
N LEU A 11 0.76 -2.00 -5.56
CA LEU A 11 1.36 -1.16 -4.53
C LEU A 11 1.21 0.31 -4.88
N VAL A 12 1.28 0.66 -6.16
CA VAL A 12 1.06 2.03 -6.59
C VAL A 12 -0.34 2.48 -6.21
N GLN A 13 -1.34 1.64 -6.46
CA GLN A 13 -2.71 1.97 -6.13
C GLN A 13 -2.89 2.08 -4.62
N ILE A 14 -2.30 1.16 -3.88
CA ILE A 14 -2.36 1.20 -2.42
C ILE A 14 -1.76 2.51 -1.91
N TYR A 15 -0.62 2.90 -2.47
CA TYR A 15 0.04 4.13 -2.06
C TYR A 15 -0.86 5.34 -2.32
N LEU A 16 -1.44 5.42 -3.52
CA LEU A 16 -2.30 6.55 -3.87
C LEU A 16 -3.53 6.60 -2.97
N ASP A 17 -4.15 5.46 -2.74
CA ASP A 17 -5.35 5.43 -1.90
C ASP A 17 -5.01 5.78 -0.46
N ALA A 18 -3.92 5.26 0.04
CA ALA A 18 -3.53 5.51 1.43
C ALA A 18 -3.21 6.99 1.65
N VAL A 19 -2.50 7.59 0.71
CA VAL A 19 -2.14 9.00 0.82
C VAL A 19 -3.39 9.88 0.68
N THR A 20 -4.27 9.52 -0.24
CA THR A 20 -5.48 10.30 -0.51
C THR A 20 -6.41 10.31 0.71
N HIS A 21 -6.59 9.14 1.33
CA HIS A 21 -7.52 9.00 2.46
C HIS A 21 -6.84 9.09 3.80
N GLN A 22 -5.51 9.06 3.82
CA GLN A 22 -4.71 9.04 5.04
C GLN A 22 -5.00 7.83 5.90
N VAL A 23 -5.42 6.74 5.26
CA VAL A 23 -5.75 5.49 5.92
C VAL A 23 -5.30 4.35 5.01
N ILE A 24 -4.68 3.35 5.61
CA ILE A 24 -4.33 2.12 4.91
C ILE A 24 -5.02 0.97 5.63
N THR A 25 -5.56 0.01 4.87
CA THR A 25 -6.25 -1.10 5.46
C THR A 25 -5.27 -2.18 5.91
N SER A 26 -5.71 -3.01 6.86
CA SER A 26 -4.87 -4.12 7.31
C SER A 26 -4.62 -5.11 6.18
N GLU A 27 -5.57 -5.25 5.26
CA GLU A 27 -5.39 -6.13 4.10
C GLU A 27 -4.29 -5.60 3.20
N GLU A 28 -4.24 -4.29 3.02
CA GLU A 28 -3.20 -3.68 2.21
C GLU A 28 -1.84 -3.83 2.86
N LEU A 29 -1.79 -3.70 4.17
CA LEU A 29 -0.54 -3.94 4.89
C LEU A 29 -0.09 -5.39 4.75
N ALA A 30 -1.03 -6.32 4.86
CA ALA A 30 -0.72 -7.73 4.69
C ALA A 30 -0.19 -8.02 3.29
N PHE A 31 -0.78 -7.39 2.29
CA PHE A 31 -0.29 -7.52 0.91
C PHE A 31 1.16 -7.04 0.81
N MET A 32 1.46 -5.89 1.39
CA MET A 32 2.81 -5.34 1.35
C MET A 32 3.80 -6.27 2.04
N ALA A 33 3.43 -6.77 3.22
CA ALA A 33 4.30 -7.66 3.96
C ALA A 33 4.52 -8.98 3.24
N GLY A 34 3.45 -9.51 2.64
CA GLY A 34 3.53 -10.80 1.98
C GLY A 34 4.24 -10.77 0.63
N ASN A 35 4.31 -9.61 0.00
CA ASN A 35 4.89 -9.48 -1.33
C ASN A 35 6.18 -8.67 -1.35
N HIS A 36 6.72 -8.39 -0.18
CA HIS A 36 7.88 -7.51 -0.06
C HIS A 36 9.05 -8.00 -0.92
N ASP A 37 9.26 -9.30 -0.97
CA ASP A 37 10.37 -9.86 -1.72
C ASP A 37 10.16 -9.77 -3.22
N HIS A 38 8.94 -9.54 -3.66
CA HIS A 38 8.62 -9.48 -5.08
C HIS A 38 8.55 -8.05 -5.60
N PHE A 39 8.74 -7.08 -4.73
CA PHE A 39 8.68 -5.68 -5.14
C PHE A 39 9.94 -5.32 -5.92
N ASP A 40 9.75 -4.57 -7.00
CA ASP A 40 10.88 -3.98 -7.68
C ASP A 40 11.37 -2.77 -6.90
N ARG A 41 12.38 -2.09 -7.45
CA ARG A 41 12.99 -0.96 -6.74
C ARG A 41 11.99 0.16 -6.47
N THR A 42 11.16 0.47 -7.46
CA THR A 42 10.16 1.52 -7.30
C THR A 42 9.15 1.14 -6.22
N GLU A 43 8.69 -0.10 -6.26
CA GLU A 43 7.72 -0.57 -5.28
C GLU A 43 8.31 -0.60 -3.88
N GLN A 44 9.58 -0.94 -3.77
CA GLN A 44 10.24 -0.93 -2.47
C GLN A 44 10.30 0.48 -1.90
N LYS A 45 10.55 1.47 -2.75
CA LYS A 45 10.56 2.86 -2.30
C LYS A 45 9.19 3.30 -1.84
N LEU A 46 8.15 2.92 -2.57
CA LEU A 46 6.78 3.27 -2.18
C LEU A 46 6.41 2.61 -0.86
N SER A 47 6.77 1.35 -0.71
CA SER A 47 6.50 0.62 0.52
C SER A 47 7.20 1.28 1.71
N ALA A 48 8.46 1.64 1.55
CA ALA A 48 9.21 2.30 2.61
C ALA A 48 8.59 3.64 2.96
N ARG A 49 8.13 4.38 1.95
CA ARG A 49 7.48 5.67 2.18
C ARG A 49 6.19 5.49 2.98
N LEU A 50 5.39 4.49 2.60
CA LEU A 50 4.16 4.21 3.32
C LEU A 50 4.44 3.87 4.78
N GLU A 51 5.43 3.03 5.01
CA GLU A 51 5.79 2.65 6.38
C GLU A 51 6.20 3.87 7.18
N GLN A 52 6.96 4.77 6.57
CA GLN A 52 7.36 5.98 7.23
C GLN A 52 6.16 6.85 7.59
N LEU A 53 5.23 7.01 6.65
CA LEU A 53 4.04 7.82 6.89
C LEU A 53 3.18 7.22 7.99
N ILE A 54 3.09 5.91 8.05
CA ILE A 54 2.37 5.24 9.13
C ILE A 54 3.09 5.48 10.45
N SER A 55 4.39 5.39 10.45
CA SER A 55 5.19 5.53 11.67
C SER A 55 5.06 6.92 12.26
N VAL A 56 5.01 7.95 11.42
CA VAL A 56 4.88 9.32 11.93
C VAL A 56 3.43 9.75 12.15
N GLY A 57 2.50 8.86 11.88
CA GLY A 57 1.09 9.16 12.15
C GLY A 57 0.36 9.90 11.05
N SER A 58 0.99 10.08 9.89
CA SER A 58 0.33 10.74 8.77
C SER A 58 -0.72 9.84 8.12
N ILE A 59 -0.50 8.54 8.19
CA ILE A 59 -1.46 7.56 7.68
C ILE A 59 -1.79 6.61 8.82
N SER A 60 -3.07 6.36 9.01
CA SER A 60 -3.54 5.44 10.04
C SER A 60 -3.86 4.09 9.43
N VAL A 61 -3.86 3.06 10.26
CA VAL A 61 -4.28 1.73 9.85
C VAL A 61 -5.72 1.53 10.29
N GLY A 62 -6.58 1.17 9.36
CA GLY A 62 -7.98 1.00 9.70
C GLY A 62 -8.82 0.69 8.49
N ALA A 63 -10.11 0.91 8.62
CA ALA A 63 -11.06 0.72 7.53
C ALA A 63 -11.15 1.99 6.69
N ARG A 64 -11.32 1.78 5.39
CA ARG A 64 -11.38 2.90 4.46
C ARG A 64 -12.64 2.88 3.61
#